data_82dddea3c5c0cf919098b00016eb3bd9
#
_entry.id   82dddea3c5c0cf919098b00016eb3bd9
#
_cell.length_a   1.000
_cell.length_b   1.000
_cell.length_c   1.000
_cell.angle_alpha   90.00
_cell.angle_beta   90.00
_cell.angle_gamma   90.00
#
_symmetry.space_group_name_H-M   'P 1'
#
loop_
_entity.id
_entity.type
_entity.pdbx_description
1 polymer ?
#
loop_
_entity_poly.entity_id
_entity_poly.type
_entity_poly.pdbx_seq_one_letter_code
_entity_poly.pdbx_strand_id
1 'polypeptide(L)'
;QILKRDQVNYVPHLDVEHKDAESLILPSAVAVVGVRGEDIQYRFGYEANRLFHLSYIDEGFCVFYDLKRWVGDADRLEEVVDREGHRSFVPRKEIIRAYLEYVIECARQRFKCSFKSIHISAPVKQKPLFVELFQELLPEYRLESENMLDEGVAVLYNTISTLIKEKQYQDGAIYRALIIDCGAGTTDLSSCRFRITD
;
A
#
# COMPACT_ATOMS: atom_id res chain seq x y z
N GLN A 1 -21.38 13.18 3.48
CA GLN A 1 -21.43 12.79 2.07
C GLN A 1 -21.77 11.30 2.01
N ILE A 2 -22.89 10.93 1.41
CA ILE A 2 -23.28 9.52 1.27
C ILE A 2 -22.49 8.98 0.07
N LEU A 3 -21.54 8.06 0.34
CA LEU A 3 -20.84 7.36 -0.71
C LEU A 3 -21.83 6.42 -1.41
N LYS A 4 -21.90 6.48 -2.74
CA LYS A 4 -22.75 5.57 -3.52
C LYS A 4 -22.16 4.15 -3.42
N ARG A 5 -23.04 3.16 -3.26
CA ARG A 5 -22.71 1.77 -2.93
C ARG A 5 -21.80 1.08 -3.96
N ASP A 6 -21.89 1.48 -5.23
CA ASP A 6 -21.18 0.85 -6.36
C ASP A 6 -20.13 1.78 -6.98
N GLN A 7 -19.65 2.76 -6.21
CA GLN A 7 -18.67 3.71 -6.71
C GLN A 7 -17.36 3.58 -5.95
N VAL A 8 -16.26 3.37 -6.68
CA VAL A 8 -14.91 3.43 -6.13
C VAL A 8 -14.58 4.90 -5.85
N ASN A 9 -14.16 5.17 -4.62
CA ASN A 9 -13.74 6.50 -4.18
C ASN A 9 -12.25 6.45 -3.87
N TYR A 10 -11.48 7.30 -4.55
CA TYR A 10 -10.04 7.38 -4.40
C TYR A 10 -9.63 8.44 -3.36
N VAL A 11 -8.51 8.20 -2.70
CA VAL A 11 -7.87 9.17 -1.81
C VAL A 11 -6.72 9.81 -2.60
N PRO A 12 -6.86 11.07 -3.08
CA PRO A 12 -5.77 11.76 -3.71
C PRO A 12 -4.76 12.23 -2.66
N HIS A 13 -3.50 12.23 -3.05
CA HIS A 13 -2.36 12.69 -2.26
C HIS A 13 -1.67 13.83 -2.98
N LEU A 14 -1.11 14.78 -2.21
CA LEU A 14 -0.32 15.86 -2.79
C LEU A 14 1.07 15.34 -3.15
N ASP A 15 1.40 15.42 -4.43
CA ASP A 15 2.72 15.11 -4.95
C ASP A 15 3.60 16.36 -4.84
N VAL A 16 4.31 16.47 -3.73
CA VAL A 16 5.21 17.61 -3.44
C VAL A 16 6.44 17.68 -4.37
N GLU A 17 6.71 16.61 -5.12
CA GLU A 17 7.79 16.55 -6.11
C GLU A 17 7.37 17.15 -7.45
N HIS A 18 6.07 17.11 -7.76
CA HIS A 18 5.50 17.60 -9.01
C HIS A 18 4.55 18.80 -8.82
N LYS A 19 5.02 19.83 -8.12
CA LYS A 19 4.31 21.11 -7.94
C LYS A 19 2.96 20.96 -7.22
N ASP A 20 2.92 20.11 -6.22
CA ASP A 20 1.71 19.82 -5.42
C ASP A 20 0.51 19.36 -6.25
N ALA A 21 0.76 18.67 -7.36
CA ALA A 21 -0.31 18.04 -8.14
C ALA A 21 -0.99 16.93 -7.33
N GLU A 22 -2.29 16.74 -7.49
CA GLU A 22 -2.99 15.60 -6.91
C GLU A 22 -2.60 14.31 -7.64
N SER A 23 -2.18 13.30 -6.88
CA SER A 23 -1.85 11.96 -7.38
C SER A 23 -2.72 10.92 -6.69
N LEU A 24 -3.14 9.89 -7.42
CA LEU A 24 -3.82 8.71 -6.86
C LEU A 24 -2.83 7.63 -6.41
N ILE A 25 -1.54 7.86 -6.60
CA ILE A 25 -0.46 6.96 -6.17
C ILE A 25 0.15 7.54 -4.90
N LEU A 26 0.35 6.71 -3.89
CA LEU A 26 1.07 7.05 -2.67
C LEU A 26 2.33 6.19 -2.58
N PRO A 27 3.54 6.78 -2.57
CA PRO A 27 4.77 6.02 -2.35
C PRO A 27 4.76 5.29 -1.01
N SER A 28 5.15 4.01 -0.99
CA SER A 28 5.34 3.25 0.25
C SER A 28 6.69 3.59 0.89
N ALA A 29 6.84 4.86 1.25
CA ALA A 29 8.05 5.44 1.81
C ALA A 29 7.80 6.00 3.20
N VAL A 30 8.73 5.76 4.13
CA VAL A 30 8.71 6.26 5.50
C VAL A 30 10.07 6.87 5.83
N ALA A 31 10.10 8.14 6.20
CA ALA A 31 11.31 8.83 6.64
C ALA A 31 11.25 9.11 8.14
N VAL A 32 12.37 8.95 8.83
CA VAL A 32 12.55 9.32 10.23
C VAL A 32 13.03 10.76 10.29
N VAL A 33 12.31 11.61 11.02
CA VAL A 33 12.63 13.03 11.15
C VAL A 33 12.93 13.46 12.59
N GLY A 34 12.68 12.60 13.57
CA GLY A 34 13.02 12.84 14.96
C GLY A 34 13.03 11.55 15.74
N VAL A 35 14.01 11.42 16.66
CA VAL A 35 14.17 10.28 17.56
C VAL A 35 14.28 10.81 19.00
N ARG A 36 13.31 10.49 19.84
CA ARG A 36 13.29 10.86 21.27
C ARG A 36 13.03 9.65 22.14
N GLY A 37 14.08 8.84 22.33
CA GLY A 37 13.95 7.55 22.98
C GLY A 37 13.11 6.59 22.15
N GLU A 38 11.95 6.19 22.65
CA GLU A 38 11.00 5.33 21.95
C GLU A 38 10.01 6.12 21.06
N ASP A 39 9.92 7.45 21.22
CA ASP A 39 9.07 8.31 20.41
C ASP A 39 9.77 8.66 19.09
N ILE A 40 9.31 8.05 18.02
CA ILE A 40 9.86 8.23 16.68
C ILE A 40 8.89 9.04 15.83
N GLN A 41 9.40 10.13 15.26
CA GLN A 41 8.63 11.00 14.37
C GLN A 41 8.89 10.63 12.92
N TYR A 42 7.82 10.40 12.18
CA TYR A 42 7.86 9.97 10.79
C TYR A 42 7.31 11.02 9.82
N ARG A 43 7.73 10.90 8.56
CA ARG A 43 7.06 11.45 7.37
C ARG A 43 6.81 10.32 6.40
N PHE A 44 5.76 10.46 5.56
CA PHE A 44 5.26 9.37 4.74
C PHE A 44 5.08 9.81 3.28
N GLY A 45 5.04 8.81 2.39
CA GLY A 45 4.70 9.02 0.99
C GLY A 45 5.63 10.00 0.28
N TYR A 46 5.08 10.99 -0.38
CA TYR A 46 5.84 11.98 -1.14
C TYR A 46 6.77 12.85 -0.28
N GLU A 47 6.37 13.16 0.96
CA GLU A 47 7.26 13.88 1.87
C GLU A 47 8.50 13.06 2.23
N ALA A 48 8.32 11.75 2.49
CA ALA A 48 9.45 10.86 2.75
C ALA A 48 10.35 10.71 1.52
N ASN A 49 9.76 10.60 0.34
CA ASN A 49 10.47 10.53 -0.94
C ASN A 49 11.35 11.77 -1.18
N ARG A 50 10.77 12.94 -0.95
CA ARG A 50 11.51 14.21 -1.03
C ARG A 50 12.69 14.25 -0.08
N LEU A 51 12.53 13.78 1.16
CA LEU A 51 13.63 13.71 2.14
C LEU A 51 14.73 12.76 1.68
N PHE A 52 14.40 11.66 1.04
CA PHE A 52 15.39 10.76 0.45
C PHE A 52 16.24 11.48 -0.62
N HIS A 53 15.63 12.23 -1.52
CA HIS A 53 16.36 12.99 -2.53
C HIS A 53 17.23 14.08 -1.92
N LEU A 54 16.78 14.71 -0.85
CA LEU A 54 17.57 15.68 -0.11
C LEU A 54 18.74 15.05 0.63
N SER A 55 18.68 13.79 1.03
CA SER A 55 19.74 13.09 1.76
C SER A 55 21.02 12.87 0.94
N TYR A 56 20.95 12.97 -0.38
CA TYR A 56 22.15 13.00 -1.25
C TYR A 56 22.95 14.32 -1.11
N ILE A 57 22.32 15.38 -0.62
CA ILE A 57 22.92 16.71 -0.47
C ILE A 57 23.30 16.95 1.00
N ASP A 58 22.41 16.54 1.91
CA ASP A 58 22.57 16.64 3.36
C ASP A 58 22.54 15.23 3.97
N GLU A 59 23.65 14.75 4.50
CA GLU A 59 23.71 13.45 5.20
C GLU A 59 22.70 13.41 6.34
N GLY A 60 21.89 12.36 6.42
CA GLY A 60 21.24 12.04 7.68
C GLY A 60 19.72 11.80 7.70
N PHE A 61 19.04 11.63 6.56
CA PHE A 61 17.66 11.13 6.62
C PHE A 61 17.62 9.60 6.48
N CYS A 62 17.08 8.93 7.49
CA CYS A 62 16.77 7.51 7.45
C CYS A 62 15.44 7.33 6.73
N VAL A 63 15.45 6.75 5.54
CA VAL A 63 14.24 6.53 4.72
C VAL A 63 14.11 5.06 4.36
N PHE A 64 12.94 4.50 4.60
CA PHE A 64 12.60 3.11 4.32
C PHE A 64 11.64 3.02 3.15
N TYR A 65 11.93 2.06 2.29
CA TYR A 65 11.10 1.64 1.17
C TYR A 65 10.80 0.15 1.28
N ASP A 66 10.02 -0.38 0.34
CA ASP A 66 9.76 -1.83 0.25
C ASP A 66 9.14 -2.45 1.51
N LEU A 67 8.31 -1.70 2.25
CA LEU A 67 7.65 -2.18 3.48
C LEU A 67 6.92 -3.52 3.27
N LYS A 68 6.39 -3.75 2.07
CA LYS A 68 5.73 -5.01 1.68
C LYS A 68 6.65 -6.23 1.84
N ARG A 69 7.96 -6.07 1.60
CA ARG A 69 8.95 -7.15 1.71
C ARG A 69 9.27 -7.53 3.17
N TRP A 70 8.98 -6.62 4.09
CA TRP A 70 9.24 -6.82 5.52
C TRP A 70 8.22 -7.70 6.23
N VAL A 71 7.11 -8.01 5.57
CA VAL A 71 6.03 -8.81 6.19
C VAL A 71 6.52 -10.17 6.68
N GLY A 72 7.50 -10.79 5.99
CA GLY A 72 8.08 -12.07 6.38
C GLY A 72 9.08 -12.03 7.55
N ASP A 73 9.57 -10.84 7.94
CA ASP A 73 10.51 -10.62 9.04
C ASP A 73 10.19 -9.33 9.81
N ALA A 74 8.92 -9.14 10.10
CA ALA A 74 8.36 -7.92 10.70
C ALA A 74 8.87 -7.59 12.10
N ASP A 75 9.36 -8.57 12.84
CA ASP A 75 9.94 -8.38 14.19
C ASP A 75 11.41 -7.97 14.18
N ARG A 76 12.06 -7.99 13.00
CA ARG A 76 13.44 -7.54 12.89
C ARG A 76 13.56 -6.08 13.27
N LEU A 77 14.59 -5.77 14.06
CA LEU A 77 14.92 -4.40 14.45
C LEU A 77 15.66 -3.68 13.34
N GLU A 78 15.21 -2.46 13.06
CA GLU A 78 15.91 -1.50 12.20
C GLU A 78 16.48 -0.37 13.06
N GLU A 79 17.73 0.00 12.79
CA GLU A 79 18.32 1.20 13.37
C GLU A 79 17.69 2.42 12.69
N VAL A 80 17.13 3.31 13.50
CA VAL A 80 16.57 4.59 13.05
C VAL A 80 17.44 5.72 13.57
N VAL A 81 17.71 6.69 12.69
CA VAL A 81 18.57 7.82 12.97
C VAL A 81 17.88 9.08 12.50
N ASP A 82 17.82 10.11 13.33
CA ASP A 82 17.34 11.43 12.91
C ASP A 82 18.48 12.32 12.41
N ARG A 83 18.11 13.52 11.93
CA ARG A 83 19.07 14.49 11.37
C ARG A 83 20.07 15.01 12.39
N GLU A 84 19.74 14.94 13.67
CA GLU A 84 20.61 15.36 14.78
C GLU A 84 21.55 14.25 15.25
N GLY A 85 21.41 13.06 14.67
CA GLY A 85 22.21 11.87 14.98
C GLY A 85 21.70 11.07 16.18
N HIS A 86 20.50 11.35 16.68
CA HIS A 86 19.88 10.54 17.71
C HIS A 86 19.47 9.19 17.10
N ARG A 87 19.68 8.12 17.84
CA ARG A 87 19.49 6.74 17.38
C ARG A 87 18.55 5.97 18.27
N SER A 88 17.79 5.07 17.66
CA SER A 88 16.97 4.07 18.33
C SER A 88 16.87 2.80 17.48
N PHE A 89 16.29 1.73 18.05
CA PHE A 89 15.98 0.52 17.32
C PHE A 89 14.48 0.27 17.37
N VAL A 90 13.88 0.08 16.19
CA VAL A 90 12.44 -0.08 16.03
C VAL A 90 12.14 -1.35 15.26
N PRO A 91 11.22 -2.22 15.72
CA PRO A 91 10.76 -3.34 14.92
C PRO A 91 10.16 -2.88 13.61
N ARG A 92 10.43 -3.59 12.52
CA ARG A 92 9.87 -3.30 11.19
C ARG A 92 8.35 -3.15 11.22
N LYS A 93 7.68 -3.97 12.00
CA LYS A 93 6.23 -3.94 12.16
C LYS A 93 5.70 -2.59 12.68
N GLU A 94 6.44 -1.90 13.54
CA GLU A 94 6.03 -0.58 14.03
C GLU A 94 6.13 0.50 12.94
N ILE A 95 7.12 0.40 12.06
CA ILE A 95 7.24 1.29 10.89
C ILE A 95 6.11 1.01 9.89
N ILE A 96 5.78 -0.27 9.68
CA ILE A 96 4.64 -0.69 8.84
C ILE A 96 3.34 -0.17 9.45
N ARG A 97 3.14 -0.33 10.78
CA ARG A 97 1.97 0.18 11.49
C ARG A 97 1.80 1.68 11.26
N ALA A 98 2.85 2.46 11.52
CA ALA A 98 2.81 3.91 11.36
C ALA A 98 2.41 4.33 9.94
N TYR A 99 2.91 3.63 8.91
CA TYR A 99 2.52 3.88 7.52
C TYR A 99 1.05 3.53 7.26
N LEU A 100 0.56 2.39 7.76
CA LEU A 100 -0.83 1.98 7.58
C LEU A 100 -1.80 2.94 8.28
N GLU A 101 -1.48 3.35 9.50
CA GLU A 101 -2.26 4.35 10.24
C GLU A 101 -2.33 5.69 9.49
N TYR A 102 -1.21 6.13 8.90
CA TYR A 102 -1.19 7.31 8.04
C TYR A 102 -2.11 7.17 6.83
N VAL A 103 -2.07 6.04 6.12
CA VAL A 103 -2.94 5.77 4.96
C VAL A 103 -4.42 5.80 5.36
N ILE A 104 -4.76 5.17 6.48
CA ILE A 104 -6.14 5.15 7.00
C ILE A 104 -6.58 6.55 7.41
N GLU A 105 -5.70 7.32 8.05
CA GLU A 105 -6.00 8.69 8.46
C GLU A 105 -6.24 9.62 7.26
N CYS A 106 -5.44 9.50 6.20
CA CYS A 106 -5.69 10.21 4.94
C CYS A 106 -7.10 9.93 4.39
N ALA A 107 -7.51 8.66 4.43
CA ALA A 107 -8.86 8.28 4.00
C ALA A 107 -9.95 8.82 4.94
N ARG A 108 -9.74 8.76 6.26
CA ARG A 108 -10.66 9.33 7.27
C ARG A 108 -10.87 10.83 7.09
N GLN A 109 -9.78 11.56 6.88
CA GLN A 109 -9.83 13.00 6.65
C GLN A 109 -10.53 13.34 5.34
N ARG A 110 -10.25 12.59 4.27
CA ARG A 110 -10.87 12.82 2.97
C ARG A 110 -12.38 12.58 2.98
N PHE A 111 -12.83 11.48 3.56
CA PHE A 111 -14.23 11.07 3.55
C PHE A 111 -15.00 11.52 4.78
N LYS A 112 -14.34 12.06 5.80
CA LYS A 112 -14.92 12.48 7.08
C LYS A 112 -15.78 11.38 7.72
N CYS A 113 -15.24 10.16 7.72
CA CYS A 113 -15.88 8.97 8.27
C CYS A 113 -14.88 8.12 9.06
N SER A 114 -15.39 7.16 9.81
CA SER A 114 -14.61 6.10 10.44
C SER A 114 -14.82 4.79 9.69
N PHE A 115 -13.78 3.98 9.61
CA PHE A 115 -13.85 2.64 9.03
C PHE A 115 -14.03 1.61 10.14
N LYS A 116 -14.82 0.57 9.88
CA LYS A 116 -15.01 -0.57 10.79
C LYS A 116 -14.28 -1.81 10.30
N SER A 117 -14.10 -1.92 8.98
CA SER A 117 -13.42 -3.05 8.36
C SER A 117 -12.48 -2.57 7.26
N ILE A 118 -11.46 -3.38 7.02
CA ILE A 118 -10.43 -3.16 6.00
C ILE A 118 -10.36 -4.40 5.13
N HIS A 119 -10.29 -4.19 3.81
CA HIS A 119 -9.93 -5.22 2.84
C HIS A 119 -8.50 -4.96 2.37
N ILE A 120 -7.72 -6.04 2.26
CA ILE A 120 -6.36 -5.97 1.72
C ILE A 120 -6.22 -6.92 0.54
N SER A 121 -5.32 -6.59 -0.37
CA SER A 121 -4.81 -7.52 -1.37
C SER A 121 -3.40 -7.96 -0.99
N ALA A 122 -3.03 -9.18 -1.32
CA ALA A 122 -1.69 -9.70 -1.06
C ALA A 122 -1.32 -10.75 -2.10
N PRO A 123 0.01 -11.00 -2.31
CA PRO A 123 0.47 -12.13 -3.10
C PRO A 123 -0.05 -13.44 -2.51
N VAL A 124 -0.49 -14.36 -3.38
CA VAL A 124 -1.13 -15.65 -2.96
C VAL A 124 -0.30 -16.38 -1.92
N LYS A 125 1.01 -16.52 -2.17
CA LYS A 125 1.92 -17.28 -1.30
C LYS A 125 2.14 -16.62 0.07
N GLN A 126 1.99 -15.31 0.17
CA GLN A 126 2.24 -14.55 1.39
C GLN A 126 0.95 -14.16 2.12
N LYS A 127 -0.20 -14.48 1.55
CA LYS A 127 -1.52 -14.11 2.10
C LYS A 127 -1.67 -14.42 3.59
N PRO A 128 -1.30 -15.61 4.12
CA PRO A 128 -1.41 -15.89 5.57
C PRO A 128 -0.57 -14.93 6.42
N LEU A 129 0.66 -14.62 6.00
CA LEU A 129 1.56 -13.70 6.71
C LEU A 129 1.00 -12.28 6.76
N PHE A 130 0.43 -11.79 5.63
CA PHE A 130 -0.22 -10.49 5.59
C PHE A 130 -1.42 -10.41 6.51
N VAL A 131 -2.26 -11.45 6.52
CA VAL A 131 -3.45 -11.51 7.38
C VAL A 131 -3.04 -11.45 8.85
N GLU A 132 -2.10 -12.29 9.26
CA GLU A 132 -1.61 -12.37 10.64
C GLU A 132 -1.03 -11.03 11.09
N LEU A 133 -0.10 -10.46 10.29
CA LEU A 133 0.54 -9.19 10.61
C LEU A 133 -0.48 -8.05 10.69
N PHE A 134 -1.39 -7.92 9.71
CA PHE A 134 -2.36 -6.82 9.71
C PHE A 134 -3.40 -6.94 10.84
N GLN A 135 -3.76 -8.14 11.25
CA GLN A 135 -4.60 -8.35 12.44
C GLN A 135 -3.88 -7.92 13.72
N GLU A 136 -2.57 -8.17 13.81
CA GLU A 136 -1.74 -7.72 14.94
C GLU A 136 -1.60 -6.19 14.96
N LEU A 137 -1.31 -5.59 13.79
CA LEU A 137 -1.01 -4.16 13.70
C LEU A 137 -2.23 -3.26 13.84
N LEU A 138 -3.40 -3.73 13.42
CA LEU A 138 -4.63 -2.94 13.31
C LEU A 138 -5.81 -3.64 14.01
N PRO A 139 -5.69 -3.97 15.31
CA PRO A 139 -6.69 -4.75 16.05
C PRO A 139 -8.04 -4.05 16.17
N GLU A 140 -8.10 -2.73 16.01
CA GLU A 140 -9.32 -1.94 16.03
C GLU A 140 -10.17 -2.07 14.78
N TYR A 141 -9.63 -2.64 13.69
CA TYR A 141 -10.35 -2.86 12.44
C TYR A 141 -10.64 -4.34 12.23
N ARG A 142 -11.83 -4.64 11.76
CA ARG A 142 -12.15 -5.97 11.27
C ARG A 142 -11.48 -6.19 9.90
N LEU A 143 -10.52 -7.11 9.84
CA LEU A 143 -9.90 -7.50 8.57
C LEU A 143 -10.77 -8.54 7.86
N GLU A 144 -11.24 -8.20 6.67
CA GLU A 144 -12.04 -9.10 5.82
C GLU A 144 -11.12 -10.02 5.01
N SER A 145 -10.66 -11.10 5.65
CA SER A 145 -9.66 -12.01 5.08
C SER A 145 -10.23 -13.10 4.19
N GLU A 146 -11.52 -13.47 4.36
CA GLU A 146 -12.15 -14.55 3.60
C GLU A 146 -12.24 -14.23 2.09
N ASN A 147 -12.53 -12.97 1.76
CA ASN A 147 -12.64 -12.47 0.39
C ASN A 147 -11.42 -11.65 -0.03
N MET A 148 -10.26 -11.95 0.54
CA MET A 148 -9.03 -11.26 0.20
C MET A 148 -8.68 -11.49 -1.26
N LEU A 149 -8.60 -10.40 -2.00
CA LEU A 149 -8.34 -10.43 -3.43
C LEU A 149 -6.84 -10.74 -3.69
N ASP A 150 -6.59 -11.66 -4.57
CA ASP A 150 -5.27 -11.88 -5.15
C ASP A 150 -4.93 -10.72 -6.09
N GLU A 151 -3.66 -10.25 -6.07
CA GLU A 151 -3.23 -9.12 -6.88
C GLU A 151 -3.40 -9.39 -8.38
N GLY A 152 -3.06 -10.60 -8.86
CA GLY A 152 -3.25 -10.99 -10.24
C GLY A 152 -4.73 -11.06 -10.63
N VAL A 153 -5.58 -11.53 -9.72
CA VAL A 153 -7.03 -11.56 -9.94
C VAL A 153 -7.61 -10.15 -10.00
N ALA A 154 -7.08 -9.20 -9.19
CA ALA A 154 -7.49 -7.80 -9.24
C ALA A 154 -7.21 -7.16 -10.61
N VAL A 155 -6.01 -7.39 -11.16
CA VAL A 155 -5.65 -6.93 -12.52
C VAL A 155 -6.58 -7.54 -13.57
N LEU A 156 -6.88 -8.83 -13.45
CA LEU A 156 -7.80 -9.51 -14.35
C LEU A 156 -9.20 -8.90 -14.33
N TYR A 157 -9.77 -8.66 -13.16
CA TYR A 157 -11.09 -8.03 -13.03
C TYR A 157 -11.12 -6.64 -13.67
N ASN A 158 -10.08 -5.85 -13.49
CA ASN A 158 -9.97 -4.56 -14.14
C ASN A 158 -9.93 -4.68 -15.67
N THR A 159 -9.15 -5.64 -16.19
CA THR A 159 -9.05 -5.91 -17.64
C THR A 159 -10.39 -6.36 -18.21
N ILE A 160 -11.09 -7.32 -17.57
CA ILE A 160 -12.41 -7.79 -17.99
C ILE A 160 -13.41 -6.62 -17.98
N SER A 161 -13.43 -5.83 -16.92
CA SER A 161 -14.31 -4.66 -16.82
C SER A 161 -14.08 -3.66 -17.97
N THR A 162 -12.82 -3.45 -18.34
CA THR A 162 -12.47 -2.60 -19.50
C THR A 162 -12.95 -3.20 -20.82
N LEU A 163 -12.70 -4.49 -21.06
CA LEU A 163 -13.18 -5.18 -22.26
C LEU A 163 -14.71 -5.07 -22.43
N ILE A 164 -15.46 -5.28 -21.34
CA ILE A 164 -16.92 -5.14 -21.32
C ILE A 164 -17.33 -3.70 -21.63
N LYS A 165 -16.75 -2.73 -20.91
CA LYS A 165 -17.07 -1.31 -21.07
C LYS A 165 -16.79 -0.80 -22.48
N GLU A 166 -15.70 -1.24 -23.08
CA GLU A 166 -15.29 -0.85 -24.44
C GLU A 166 -15.89 -1.73 -25.54
N LYS A 167 -16.68 -2.76 -25.17
CA LYS A 167 -17.25 -3.75 -26.08
C LYS A 167 -16.20 -4.46 -26.94
N GLN A 168 -15.01 -4.69 -26.38
CA GLN A 168 -13.89 -5.36 -27.03
C GLN A 168 -13.85 -6.85 -26.68
N TYR A 169 -14.99 -7.51 -26.69
CA TYR A 169 -15.09 -8.94 -26.44
C TYR A 169 -16.07 -9.60 -27.41
N GLN A 170 -15.95 -10.89 -27.58
CA GLN A 170 -16.89 -11.72 -28.31
C GLN A 170 -17.70 -12.55 -27.29
N ASP A 171 -19.03 -12.44 -27.35
CA ASP A 171 -19.93 -13.14 -26.44
C ASP A 171 -19.71 -14.66 -26.50
N GLY A 172 -19.63 -15.27 -25.31
CA GLY A 172 -19.41 -16.70 -25.14
C GLY A 172 -18.02 -17.22 -25.51
N ALA A 173 -17.12 -16.36 -26.04
CA ALA A 173 -15.75 -16.76 -26.36
C ALA A 173 -14.93 -17.06 -25.11
N ILE A 174 -13.98 -17.99 -25.24
CA ILE A 174 -13.05 -18.37 -24.17
C ILE A 174 -11.74 -17.59 -24.37
N TYR A 175 -11.38 -16.85 -23.35
CA TYR A 175 -10.14 -16.09 -23.28
C TYR A 175 -9.12 -16.80 -22.38
N ARG A 176 -7.85 -16.65 -22.71
CA ARG A 176 -6.72 -17.02 -21.85
C ARG A 176 -5.89 -15.77 -21.60
N ALA A 177 -5.62 -15.46 -20.35
CA ALA A 177 -4.80 -14.34 -19.97
C ALA A 177 -3.56 -14.82 -19.19
N LEU A 178 -2.45 -14.19 -19.48
CA LEU A 178 -1.23 -14.23 -18.67
C LEU A 178 -1.05 -12.83 -18.09
N ILE A 179 -1.01 -12.74 -16.77
CA ILE A 179 -0.79 -11.51 -16.05
C ILE A 179 0.65 -11.53 -15.54
N ILE A 180 1.39 -10.50 -15.89
CA ILE A 180 2.76 -10.29 -15.42
C ILE A 180 2.74 -9.00 -14.63
N ASP A 181 2.78 -9.10 -13.30
CA ASP A 181 2.83 -7.95 -12.40
C ASP A 181 4.27 -7.70 -12.00
N CYS A 182 4.89 -6.66 -12.57
CA CYS A 182 6.25 -6.25 -12.30
C CYS A 182 6.24 -5.10 -11.29
N GLY A 183 6.22 -5.43 -10.00
CA GLY A 183 6.38 -4.45 -8.93
C GLY A 183 7.83 -4.04 -8.68
N ALA A 184 8.04 -3.05 -7.81
CA ALA A 184 9.38 -2.56 -7.47
C ALA A 184 10.28 -3.61 -6.78
N GLY A 185 9.68 -4.62 -6.16
CA GLY A 185 10.42 -5.64 -5.39
C GLY A 185 10.15 -7.09 -5.78
N THR A 186 9.06 -7.36 -6.52
CA THR A 186 8.64 -8.71 -6.93
C THR A 186 8.09 -8.69 -8.33
N THR A 187 8.15 -9.85 -9.00
CA THR A 187 7.43 -10.09 -10.24
C THR A 187 6.54 -11.30 -10.02
N ASP A 188 5.24 -11.08 -10.11
CA ASP A 188 4.23 -12.12 -9.94
C ASP A 188 3.63 -12.51 -11.29
N LEU A 189 3.47 -13.83 -11.48
CA LEU A 189 2.90 -14.41 -12.70
C LEU A 189 1.60 -15.12 -12.35
N SER A 190 0.53 -14.74 -13.01
CA SER A 190 -0.77 -15.41 -12.89
C SER A 190 -1.32 -15.77 -14.26
N SER A 191 -1.86 -16.97 -14.41
CA SER A 191 -2.54 -17.37 -15.62
C SER A 191 -3.99 -17.73 -15.31
N CYS A 192 -4.89 -17.34 -16.19
CA CYS A 192 -6.29 -17.66 -16.03
C CYS A 192 -6.98 -17.94 -17.36
N ARG A 193 -8.14 -18.58 -17.26
CA ARG A 193 -9.06 -18.80 -18.37
C ARG A 193 -10.43 -18.31 -17.94
N PHE A 194 -11.05 -17.47 -18.76
CA PHE A 194 -12.36 -16.91 -18.47
C PHE A 194 -13.24 -16.84 -19.71
N ARG A 195 -14.53 -16.64 -19.49
CA ARG A 195 -15.53 -16.42 -20.53
C ARG A 195 -16.35 -15.19 -20.14
N ILE A 196 -16.65 -14.33 -21.09
CA ILE A 196 -17.60 -13.22 -20.93
C ILE A 196 -18.88 -13.67 -21.62
N THR A 197 -19.99 -13.59 -20.89
CA THR A 197 -21.34 -13.89 -21.40
C THR A 197 -22.27 -12.75 -21.00
N ASP A 198 -23.11 -12.31 -21.93
CA ASP A 198 -24.19 -11.35 -21.65
C ASP A 198 -25.26 -11.94 -20.75
#